data_0376145d4f68cd0727255bb2807c4e8a
#
_entry.id   0376145d4f68cd0727255bb2807c4e8a
#
_cell.length_a   1.000
_cell.length_b   1.000
_cell.length_c   1.000
_cell.angle_alpha   90.00
_cell.angle_beta   90.00
_cell.angle_gamma   90.00
#
_symmetry.space_group_name_H-M   'P 1'
#
loop_
_entity.id
_entity.type
_entity.pdbx_description
1 polymer ?
#
loop_
_entity_poly.entity_id
_entity_poly.type
_entity_poly.pdbx_seq_one_letter_code
_entity_poly.pdbx_strand_id
1 'polypeptide(L)'
;LMLGHESAGHVIRTGEKVRSFQPGDQVIRACLPSNARYASSWGSFSEYGVVLDYAAAAADGLPENMIRGGMTQQKVDARISPEVASLMITLKETYSALVRVGASRADTIVILGDGPVGLSMLYGCGVMGIRNVTVIGNHQDNLTCAEKLGARQVVWAKDAAQLQQVQTELGGQVSLFIDTVGTAQTIAQGRGFLSEDGLVAVYGLRTGSELTLPLAGSRNFGLRFVQWPVQRQEYLAHEPITQAILHGKLDPELLISHRYPLSAFAEGFEQIRKRQARKVVLYMHEEP
;
A
#
# COMPACT_ATOMS: atom_id res chain seq x y z
N LEU A 1 -12.80 -4.14 -20.11
CA LEU A 1 -11.99 -4.51 -18.96
C LEU A 1 -12.58 -3.85 -17.71
N MET A 2 -12.86 -4.65 -16.69
CA MET A 2 -13.25 -4.15 -15.37
C MET A 2 -12.01 -4.02 -14.49
N LEU A 3 -11.84 -2.86 -13.86
CA LEU A 3 -10.65 -2.49 -13.11
C LEU A 3 -10.93 -2.45 -11.61
N GLY A 4 -9.88 -2.17 -10.84
CA GLY A 4 -9.90 -1.97 -9.40
C GLY A 4 -9.65 -3.26 -8.63
N HIS A 5 -8.96 -3.14 -7.50
CA HIS A 5 -8.70 -4.26 -6.59
C HIS A 5 -8.85 -3.84 -5.12
N GLU A 6 -9.12 -2.57 -4.87
CA GLU A 6 -9.31 -2.00 -3.55
C GLU A 6 -10.79 -1.71 -3.35
N SER A 7 -11.47 -2.51 -2.57
CA SER A 7 -12.88 -2.35 -2.27
C SER A 7 -13.23 -2.83 -0.88
N ALA A 8 -14.27 -2.26 -0.31
CA ALA A 8 -14.95 -2.74 0.87
C ALA A 8 -16.45 -2.74 0.61
N GLY A 9 -17.16 -3.65 1.25
CA GLY A 9 -18.60 -3.77 1.12
C GLY A 9 -19.17 -4.75 2.14
N HIS A 10 -20.49 -4.91 2.11
CA HIS A 10 -21.17 -5.85 3.00
C HIS A 10 -21.65 -7.08 2.26
N VAL A 11 -21.52 -8.23 2.89
CA VAL A 11 -22.08 -9.48 2.38
C VAL A 11 -23.61 -9.38 2.38
N ILE A 12 -24.22 -9.53 1.23
CA ILE A 12 -25.69 -9.52 1.08
C ILE A 12 -26.25 -10.94 0.98
N ARG A 13 -25.47 -11.88 0.49
CA ARG A 13 -25.88 -13.29 0.32
C ARG A 13 -24.66 -14.20 0.32
N THR A 14 -24.80 -15.40 0.87
CA THR A 14 -23.79 -16.45 0.87
C THR A 14 -24.26 -17.66 0.07
N GLY A 15 -23.31 -18.40 -0.53
CA GLY A 15 -23.57 -19.71 -1.09
C GLY A 15 -23.64 -20.77 0.02
N GLU A 16 -24.20 -21.95 -0.28
CA GLU A 16 -24.43 -23.04 0.69
C GLU A 16 -23.16 -23.57 1.36
N LYS A 17 -22.01 -23.47 0.69
CA LYS A 17 -20.73 -23.98 1.20
C LYS A 17 -19.91 -22.92 1.96
N VAL A 18 -20.37 -21.68 2.02
CA VAL A 18 -19.70 -20.60 2.78
C VAL A 18 -19.88 -20.85 4.27
N ARG A 19 -18.77 -20.73 5.02
CA ARG A 19 -18.73 -20.98 6.47
C ARG A 19 -18.18 -19.79 7.25
N SER A 20 -17.32 -18.97 6.63
CA SER A 20 -16.59 -17.88 7.30
C SER A 20 -17.30 -16.54 7.20
N PHE A 21 -18.28 -16.39 6.34
CA PHE A 21 -19.02 -15.16 6.09
C PHE A 21 -20.52 -15.35 6.28
N GLN A 22 -21.18 -14.29 6.73
CA GLN A 22 -22.64 -14.22 6.84
C GLN A 22 -23.14 -12.87 6.31
N PRO A 23 -24.43 -12.77 5.89
CA PRO A 23 -25.01 -11.49 5.53
C PRO A 23 -24.82 -10.43 6.62
N GLY A 24 -24.42 -9.21 6.22
CA GLY A 24 -24.06 -8.11 7.10
C GLY A 24 -22.58 -8.01 7.45
N ASP A 25 -21.77 -9.06 7.23
CA ASP A 25 -20.33 -8.97 7.44
C ASP A 25 -19.69 -7.96 6.49
N GLN A 26 -18.84 -7.10 7.02
CA GLN A 26 -18.00 -6.22 6.21
C GLN A 26 -16.78 -7.00 5.68
N VAL A 27 -16.53 -6.88 4.39
CA VAL A 27 -15.45 -7.60 3.70
C VAL A 27 -14.69 -6.69 2.77
N ILE A 28 -13.43 -7.03 2.51
CA ILE A 28 -12.55 -6.30 1.60
C ILE A 28 -12.18 -7.12 0.38
N ARG A 29 -11.75 -6.42 -0.69
CA ARG A 29 -11.26 -7.02 -1.94
C ARG A 29 -12.32 -7.90 -2.64
N ALA A 30 -13.60 -7.54 -2.51
CA ALA A 30 -14.60 -8.13 -3.36
C ALA A 30 -14.25 -7.89 -4.83
N CYS A 31 -14.42 -8.88 -5.68
CA CYS A 31 -14.07 -8.80 -7.09
C CYS A 31 -15.20 -9.26 -7.97
N LEU A 32 -15.23 -8.77 -9.21
CA LEU A 32 -16.13 -9.26 -10.22
C LEU A 32 -15.36 -10.17 -11.18
N PRO A 33 -15.68 -11.49 -11.22
CA PRO A 33 -15.00 -12.42 -12.11
C PRO A 33 -15.20 -12.06 -13.59
N SER A 34 -14.24 -12.45 -14.44
CA SER A 34 -14.42 -12.39 -15.89
C SER A 34 -15.62 -13.22 -16.32
N ASN A 35 -16.33 -12.77 -17.36
CA ASN A 35 -17.44 -13.47 -17.96
C ASN A 35 -17.38 -13.35 -19.49
N ALA A 36 -18.38 -13.88 -20.20
CA ALA A 36 -18.41 -13.87 -21.66
C ALA A 36 -18.40 -12.44 -22.25
N ARG A 37 -18.86 -11.44 -21.50
CA ARG A 37 -18.96 -10.04 -21.97
C ARG A 37 -17.79 -9.18 -21.52
N TYR A 38 -17.19 -9.45 -20.36
CA TYR A 38 -16.16 -8.60 -19.77
C TYR A 38 -14.97 -9.42 -19.27
N ALA A 39 -13.76 -8.98 -19.63
CA ALA A 39 -12.56 -9.37 -18.91
C ALA A 39 -12.43 -8.55 -17.62
N SER A 40 -11.98 -9.17 -16.55
CA SER A 40 -11.80 -8.53 -15.25
C SER A 40 -10.34 -8.59 -14.81
N SER A 41 -9.83 -7.44 -14.35
CA SER A 41 -8.61 -7.35 -13.57
C SER A 41 -9.02 -6.99 -12.14
N TRP A 42 -9.42 -7.97 -11.33
CA TRP A 42 -10.10 -7.89 -10.05
C TRP A 42 -11.54 -7.35 -10.14
N GLY A 43 -11.82 -6.26 -10.85
CA GLY A 43 -13.15 -5.75 -11.12
C GLY A 43 -13.86 -5.16 -9.91
N SER A 44 -13.13 -4.53 -8.98
CA SER A 44 -13.70 -3.94 -7.77
C SER A 44 -14.42 -2.61 -8.00
N PHE A 45 -14.29 -2.00 -9.19
CA PHE A 45 -15.13 -0.85 -9.56
C PHE A 45 -16.51 -1.32 -10.05
N SER A 46 -17.29 -1.87 -9.12
CA SER A 46 -18.61 -2.43 -9.36
C SER A 46 -19.45 -2.34 -8.09
N GLU A 47 -20.77 -2.18 -8.25
CA GLU A 47 -21.72 -2.14 -7.12
C GLU A 47 -21.75 -3.46 -6.35
N TYR A 48 -21.55 -4.57 -7.05
CA TYR A 48 -21.56 -5.91 -6.47
C TYR A 48 -20.30 -6.66 -6.88
N GLY A 49 -19.80 -7.49 -5.99
CA GLY A 49 -18.67 -8.36 -6.22
C GLY A 49 -18.81 -9.68 -5.47
N VAL A 50 -17.84 -10.54 -5.67
CA VAL A 50 -17.79 -11.87 -5.05
C VAL A 50 -16.58 -11.94 -4.14
N VAL A 51 -16.75 -12.55 -2.97
CA VAL A 51 -15.69 -12.93 -2.04
C VAL A 51 -15.65 -14.43 -1.95
N LEU A 52 -14.47 -15.02 -2.09
CA LEU A 52 -14.25 -16.44 -1.92
C LEU A 52 -14.00 -16.76 -0.44
N ASP A 53 -14.74 -17.69 0.10
CA ASP A 53 -14.41 -18.27 1.41
C ASP A 53 -13.22 -19.21 1.26
N TYR A 54 -12.01 -18.65 1.41
CA TYR A 54 -10.76 -19.39 1.27
C TYR A 54 -10.67 -20.56 2.24
N ALA A 55 -11.06 -20.35 3.50
CA ALA A 55 -10.97 -21.40 4.52
C ALA A 55 -11.90 -22.57 4.24
N ALA A 56 -13.14 -22.29 3.83
CA ALA A 56 -14.09 -23.32 3.46
C ALA A 56 -13.65 -24.07 2.19
N ALA A 57 -13.19 -23.33 1.17
CA ALA A 57 -12.71 -23.92 -0.08
C ALA A 57 -11.48 -24.80 0.13
N ALA A 58 -10.53 -24.40 0.98
CA ALA A 58 -9.36 -25.20 1.36
C ALA A 58 -9.77 -26.47 2.12
N ALA A 59 -10.70 -26.35 3.06
CA ALA A 59 -11.22 -27.51 3.81
C ALA A 59 -11.98 -28.50 2.91
N ASP A 60 -12.62 -28.02 1.84
CA ASP A 60 -13.27 -28.86 0.83
C ASP A 60 -12.28 -29.44 -0.21
N GLY A 61 -10.97 -29.18 -0.04
CA GLY A 61 -9.91 -29.77 -0.87
C GLY A 61 -9.74 -29.14 -2.25
N LEU A 62 -10.21 -27.91 -2.45
CA LEU A 62 -9.97 -27.20 -3.72
C LEU A 62 -8.48 -26.91 -3.89
N PRO A 63 -7.93 -27.01 -5.12
CA PRO A 63 -6.53 -26.75 -5.40
C PRO A 63 -6.12 -25.31 -5.04
N GLU A 64 -4.96 -25.15 -4.38
CA GLU A 64 -4.44 -23.86 -3.89
C GLU A 64 -4.36 -22.79 -5.01
N ASN A 65 -3.94 -23.18 -6.22
CA ASN A 65 -3.87 -22.26 -7.35
C ASN A 65 -5.22 -21.70 -7.78
N MET A 66 -6.33 -22.34 -7.43
CA MET A 66 -7.69 -21.88 -7.72
C MET A 66 -8.24 -20.95 -6.63
N ILE A 67 -7.81 -21.14 -5.39
CA ILE A 67 -8.42 -20.46 -4.23
C ILE A 67 -7.54 -19.41 -3.58
N ARG A 68 -6.23 -19.39 -3.84
CA ARG A 68 -5.29 -18.48 -3.16
C ARG A 68 -5.64 -16.99 -3.28
N GLY A 69 -6.33 -16.58 -4.36
CA GLY A 69 -6.83 -15.21 -4.52
C GLY A 69 -7.80 -14.80 -3.42
N GLY A 70 -8.59 -15.75 -2.91
CA GLY A 70 -9.51 -15.53 -1.79
C GLY A 70 -8.84 -15.35 -0.44
N MET A 71 -7.57 -15.77 -0.29
CA MET A 71 -6.84 -15.63 0.98
C MET A 71 -6.82 -14.19 1.49
N THR A 72 -6.72 -13.21 0.62
CA THR A 72 -6.67 -11.78 0.96
C THR A 72 -8.05 -11.11 1.01
N GLN A 73 -9.10 -11.83 0.66
CA GLN A 73 -10.49 -11.42 0.81
C GLN A 73 -10.94 -11.73 2.24
N GLN A 74 -10.85 -10.75 3.12
CA GLN A 74 -11.00 -10.96 4.56
C GLN A 74 -12.15 -10.15 5.12
N LYS A 75 -12.74 -10.67 6.19
CA LYS A 75 -13.72 -9.95 7.01
C LYS A 75 -13.01 -8.85 7.77
N VAL A 76 -13.65 -7.70 7.87
CA VAL A 76 -13.18 -6.50 8.59
C VAL A 76 -14.06 -6.25 9.79
N ASP A 77 -13.47 -5.79 10.88
CA ASP A 77 -14.21 -5.39 12.08
C ASP A 77 -15.20 -4.25 11.75
N ALA A 78 -16.46 -4.41 12.14
CA ALA A 78 -17.54 -3.47 11.84
C ALA A 78 -17.35 -2.05 12.44
N ARG A 79 -16.39 -1.90 13.36
CA ARG A 79 -16.01 -0.58 13.90
C ARG A 79 -15.13 0.24 12.94
N ILE A 80 -14.58 -0.39 11.92
CA ILE A 80 -13.79 0.26 10.88
C ILE A 80 -14.75 0.72 9.79
N SER A 81 -14.70 2.00 9.43
CA SER A 81 -15.56 2.52 8.34
C SER A 81 -15.28 1.81 7.01
N PRO A 82 -16.26 1.68 6.11
CA PRO A 82 -16.04 1.07 4.79
C PRO A 82 -14.95 1.78 3.98
N GLU A 83 -14.81 3.10 4.13
CA GLU A 83 -13.75 3.87 3.48
C GLU A 83 -12.36 3.42 3.94
N VAL A 84 -12.15 3.38 5.26
CA VAL A 84 -10.90 2.91 5.85
C VAL A 84 -10.68 1.44 5.53
N ALA A 85 -11.72 0.62 5.53
CA ALA A 85 -11.64 -0.79 5.14
C ALA A 85 -11.12 -0.94 3.70
N SER A 86 -11.55 -0.09 2.76
CA SER A 86 -11.02 -0.11 1.39
C SER A 86 -9.53 0.20 1.31
N LEU A 87 -9.01 1.06 2.20
CA LEU A 87 -7.57 1.37 2.30
C LEU A 87 -6.75 0.20 2.84
N MET A 88 -7.35 -0.70 3.62
CA MET A 88 -6.63 -1.82 4.23
C MET A 88 -5.91 -2.67 3.20
N ILE A 89 -6.36 -2.68 1.95
CA ILE A 89 -5.68 -3.42 0.88
C ILE A 89 -4.27 -2.86 0.65
N THR A 90 -4.16 -1.55 0.36
CA THR A 90 -2.86 -0.89 0.20
C THR A 90 -2.03 -0.96 1.50
N LEU A 91 -2.65 -0.77 2.66
CA LEU A 91 -1.94 -0.83 3.95
C LEU A 91 -1.36 -2.22 4.20
N LYS A 92 -2.09 -3.29 3.90
CA LYS A 92 -1.63 -4.67 4.03
C LYS A 92 -0.51 -5.01 3.04
N GLU A 93 -0.64 -4.59 1.79
CA GLU A 93 0.38 -4.80 0.76
C GLU A 93 1.69 -4.11 1.14
N THR A 94 1.65 -2.85 1.55
CA THR A 94 2.83 -2.08 1.95
C THR A 94 3.44 -2.59 3.25
N TYR A 95 2.62 -2.91 4.25
CA TYR A 95 3.09 -3.55 5.49
C TYR A 95 3.77 -4.90 5.20
N SER A 96 3.19 -5.72 4.33
CA SER A 96 3.78 -7.00 3.93
C SER A 96 5.14 -6.82 3.25
N ALA A 97 5.31 -5.74 2.47
CA ALA A 97 6.60 -5.42 1.85
C ALA A 97 7.65 -5.03 2.90
N LEU A 98 7.28 -4.24 3.92
CA LEU A 98 8.16 -3.91 5.05
C LEU A 98 8.62 -5.17 5.80
N VAL A 99 7.72 -6.10 6.07
CA VAL A 99 8.05 -7.40 6.68
C VAL A 99 9.04 -8.19 5.80
N ARG A 100 8.80 -8.23 4.50
CA ARG A 100 9.63 -8.98 3.55
C ARG A 100 11.03 -8.42 3.39
N VAL A 101 11.22 -7.12 3.55
CA VAL A 101 12.55 -6.51 3.54
C VAL A 101 13.24 -6.53 4.90
N GLY A 102 12.55 -7.01 5.94
CA GLY A 102 13.12 -7.16 7.29
C GLY A 102 13.14 -5.86 8.08
N ALA A 103 12.28 -4.89 7.76
CA ALA A 103 12.20 -3.63 8.47
C ALA A 103 12.00 -3.83 9.98
N SER A 104 12.74 -3.11 10.80
CA SER A 104 12.76 -3.25 12.26
C SER A 104 12.77 -1.90 12.98
N ARG A 105 12.53 -1.91 14.30
CA ARG A 105 12.51 -0.69 15.14
C ARG A 105 13.87 0.01 15.24
N ALA A 106 14.94 -0.70 14.98
CA ALA A 106 16.29 -0.16 15.02
C ALA A 106 16.69 0.56 13.72
N ASP A 107 15.88 0.43 12.66
CA ASP A 107 16.23 0.99 11.37
C ASP A 107 16.13 2.51 11.32
N THR A 108 17.07 3.10 10.58
CA THR A 108 16.97 4.43 10.01
C THR A 108 16.44 4.27 8.58
N ILE A 109 15.22 4.74 8.32
CA ILE A 109 14.54 4.54 7.06
C ILE A 109 14.40 5.87 6.30
N VAL A 110 14.69 5.83 5.00
CA VAL A 110 14.30 6.89 4.07
C VAL A 110 13.26 6.31 3.10
N ILE A 111 12.12 6.96 2.97
CA ILE A 111 11.08 6.67 1.97
C ILE A 111 11.15 7.75 0.90
N LEU A 112 11.47 7.37 -0.33
CA LEU A 112 11.42 8.24 -1.48
C LEU A 112 10.09 8.06 -2.22
N GLY A 113 9.29 9.12 -2.21
CA GLY A 113 7.95 9.21 -2.77
C GLY A 113 6.90 9.45 -1.69
N ASP A 114 6.12 10.50 -1.88
CA ASP A 114 5.06 10.99 -1.01
C ASP A 114 3.64 10.67 -1.54
N GLY A 115 3.55 9.75 -2.49
CA GLY A 115 2.28 9.24 -3.01
C GLY A 115 1.59 8.26 -2.05
N PRO A 116 0.42 7.69 -2.46
CA PRO A 116 -0.35 6.78 -1.61
C PRO A 116 0.49 5.61 -1.05
N VAL A 117 1.37 5.05 -1.87
CA VAL A 117 2.25 3.94 -1.46
C VAL A 117 3.27 4.40 -0.42
N GLY A 118 3.97 5.53 -0.65
CA GLY A 118 4.96 6.04 0.31
C GLY A 118 4.36 6.37 1.67
N LEU A 119 3.19 7.02 1.67
CA LEU A 119 2.47 7.33 2.90
C LEU A 119 1.94 6.07 3.60
N SER A 120 1.51 5.05 2.85
CA SER A 120 1.10 3.76 3.41
C SER A 120 2.29 2.97 3.98
N MET A 121 3.49 3.07 3.38
CA MET A 121 4.73 2.54 3.94
C MET A 121 5.07 3.23 5.27
N LEU A 122 4.96 4.56 5.32
CA LEU A 122 5.16 5.32 6.56
C LEU A 122 4.16 4.88 7.65
N TYR A 123 2.87 4.73 7.30
CA TYR A 123 1.86 4.18 8.20
C TYR A 123 2.28 2.81 8.73
N GLY A 124 2.71 1.91 7.84
CA GLY A 124 3.20 0.58 8.19
C GLY A 124 4.41 0.63 9.12
N CYS A 125 5.37 1.54 8.91
CA CYS A 125 6.48 1.78 9.82
C CYS A 125 5.97 2.14 11.22
N GLY A 126 4.98 3.03 11.31
CA GLY A 126 4.35 3.42 12.57
C GLY A 126 3.69 2.25 13.29
N VAL A 127 2.99 1.36 12.57
CA VAL A 127 2.39 0.11 13.10
C VAL A 127 3.49 -0.81 13.68
N MET A 128 4.61 -0.94 13.00
CA MET A 128 5.78 -1.73 13.46
C MET A 128 6.52 -1.07 14.62
N GLY A 129 6.19 0.18 14.96
CA GLY A 129 6.89 0.98 15.98
C GLY A 129 8.21 1.57 15.53
N ILE A 130 8.46 1.64 14.21
CA ILE A 130 9.62 2.30 13.62
C ILE A 130 9.37 3.80 13.62
N ARG A 131 10.27 4.58 14.20
CA ARG A 131 10.11 6.03 14.41
C ARG A 131 11.11 6.88 13.64
N ASN A 132 12.24 6.30 13.24
CA ASN A 132 13.29 7.03 12.55
C ASN A 132 13.08 6.96 11.04
N VAL A 133 12.03 7.64 10.55
CA VAL A 133 11.63 7.63 9.15
C VAL A 133 11.66 9.04 8.57
N THR A 134 12.45 9.22 7.53
CA THR A 134 12.47 10.45 6.70
C THR A 134 11.70 10.19 5.41
N VAL A 135 10.81 11.11 5.03
CA VAL A 135 10.06 11.05 3.77
C VAL A 135 10.55 12.15 2.83
N ILE A 136 10.95 11.76 1.62
CA ILE A 136 11.35 12.68 0.56
C ILE A 136 10.24 12.70 -0.49
N GLY A 137 9.66 13.87 -0.77
CA GLY A 137 8.50 14.00 -1.65
C GLY A 137 8.46 15.27 -2.47
N ASN A 138 7.50 15.34 -3.39
CA ASN A 138 7.33 16.43 -4.34
C ASN A 138 6.06 17.26 -4.15
N HIS A 139 5.19 16.89 -3.18
CA HIS A 139 3.88 17.51 -2.96
C HIS A 139 3.76 17.98 -1.51
N GLN A 140 3.66 19.29 -1.30
CA GLN A 140 3.66 19.88 0.04
C GLN A 140 2.55 19.31 0.94
N ASP A 141 1.33 19.15 0.40
CA ASP A 141 0.19 18.59 1.15
C ASP A 141 0.42 17.13 1.58
N ASN A 142 1.15 16.37 0.76
CA ASN A 142 1.49 14.98 1.08
C ASN A 142 2.60 14.92 2.13
N LEU A 143 3.58 15.83 2.07
CA LEU A 143 4.60 15.96 3.11
C LEU A 143 3.98 16.37 4.45
N THR A 144 3.03 17.31 4.45
CA THR A 144 2.24 17.64 5.66
C THR A 144 1.46 16.43 6.18
N CYS A 145 0.92 15.61 5.29
CA CYS A 145 0.28 14.34 5.68
C CYS A 145 1.31 13.37 6.30
N ALA A 146 2.52 13.28 5.74
CA ALA A 146 3.59 12.45 6.28
C ALA A 146 3.99 12.87 7.70
N GLU A 147 4.07 14.18 7.99
CA GLU A 147 4.31 14.68 9.35
C GLU A 147 3.22 14.22 10.33
N LYS A 148 1.95 14.36 9.93
CA LYS A 148 0.81 13.89 10.75
C LYS A 148 0.81 12.38 10.96
N LEU A 149 1.33 11.60 10.00
CA LEU A 149 1.52 10.15 10.10
C LEU A 149 2.77 9.75 10.90
N GLY A 150 3.51 10.73 11.42
CA GLY A 150 4.63 10.49 12.34
C GLY A 150 5.99 10.33 11.64
N ALA A 151 6.18 10.88 10.45
CA ALA A 151 7.52 11.04 9.89
C ALA A 151 8.39 11.88 10.83
N ARG A 152 9.59 11.41 11.10
CA ARG A 152 10.56 12.17 11.90
C ARG A 152 11.01 13.44 11.17
N GLN A 153 11.14 13.35 9.84
CA GLN A 153 11.55 14.44 8.97
C GLN A 153 10.88 14.30 7.63
N VAL A 154 10.50 15.42 7.03
CA VAL A 154 10.07 15.51 5.66
C VAL A 154 10.99 16.41 4.85
N VAL A 155 11.20 16.06 3.59
CA VAL A 155 12.13 16.76 2.70
C VAL A 155 11.43 17.07 1.38
N TRP A 156 11.40 18.32 1.00
CA TRP A 156 10.87 18.70 -0.29
C TRP A 156 11.90 18.47 -1.39
N ALA A 157 11.70 17.46 -2.22
CA ALA A 157 12.67 17.04 -3.23
C ALA A 157 12.96 18.09 -4.31
N LYS A 158 12.12 19.13 -4.45
CA LYS A 158 12.36 20.29 -5.34
C LYS A 158 13.26 21.34 -4.71
N ASP A 159 13.51 21.28 -3.42
CA ASP A 159 14.46 22.13 -2.72
C ASP A 159 15.83 21.42 -2.69
N ALA A 160 16.71 21.86 -3.58
CA ALA A 160 18.04 21.26 -3.70
C ALA A 160 18.89 21.43 -2.42
N ALA A 161 18.68 22.49 -1.66
CA ALA A 161 19.40 22.73 -0.41
C ALA A 161 18.94 21.76 0.68
N GLN A 162 17.63 21.57 0.85
CA GLN A 162 17.08 20.56 1.79
C GLN A 162 17.55 19.17 1.42
N LEU A 163 17.51 18.80 0.14
CA LEU A 163 17.95 17.50 -0.33
C LEU A 163 19.44 17.26 -0.06
N GLN A 164 20.28 18.25 -0.32
CA GLN A 164 21.71 18.19 -0.04
C GLN A 164 21.98 18.09 1.47
N GLN A 165 21.24 18.84 2.27
CA GLN A 165 21.37 18.81 3.73
C GLN A 165 21.04 17.42 4.27
N VAL A 166 19.89 16.83 3.91
CA VAL A 166 19.51 15.49 4.39
C VAL A 166 20.48 14.41 3.90
N GLN A 167 21.04 14.54 2.69
CA GLN A 167 22.06 13.64 2.20
C GLN A 167 23.34 13.73 3.03
N THR A 168 23.71 14.90 3.49
CA THR A 168 24.86 15.10 4.37
C THR A 168 24.60 14.55 5.76
N GLU A 169 23.41 14.79 6.31
CA GLU A 169 23.03 14.36 7.66
C GLU A 169 22.87 12.82 7.76
N LEU A 170 22.24 12.20 6.77
CA LEU A 170 21.90 10.77 6.79
C LEU A 170 22.83 9.90 5.96
N GLY A 171 23.76 10.49 5.20
CA GLY A 171 24.68 9.74 4.36
C GLY A 171 25.51 8.73 5.15
N GLY A 172 25.41 7.46 4.79
CA GLY A 172 26.06 6.38 5.51
C GLY A 172 25.36 5.90 6.78
N GLN A 173 24.11 6.33 7.06
CA GLN A 173 23.38 5.97 8.28
C GLN A 173 22.07 5.23 8.02
N VAL A 174 21.61 5.19 6.77
CA VAL A 174 20.33 4.59 6.39
C VAL A 174 20.47 3.09 6.20
N SER A 175 19.83 2.30 7.05
CA SER A 175 19.80 0.85 6.92
C SER A 175 18.81 0.37 5.84
N LEU A 176 17.72 1.13 5.61
CA LEU A 176 16.72 0.79 4.62
C LEU A 176 16.25 2.05 3.85
N PHE A 177 16.52 2.05 2.57
CA PHE A 177 15.99 3.06 1.64
C PHE A 177 14.85 2.43 0.82
N ILE A 178 13.64 2.98 0.92
CA ILE A 178 12.46 2.49 0.21
C ILE A 178 12.18 3.42 -0.96
N ASP A 179 12.34 2.90 -2.17
CA ASP A 179 12.02 3.60 -3.41
C ASP A 179 10.60 3.24 -3.89
N THR A 180 9.67 4.18 -3.78
CA THR A 180 8.29 4.02 -4.28
C THR A 180 8.09 4.61 -5.68
N VAL A 181 9.15 5.08 -6.31
CA VAL A 181 9.15 5.66 -7.67
C VAL A 181 9.64 4.65 -8.72
N GLY A 182 10.75 3.96 -8.46
CA GLY A 182 11.25 2.85 -9.26
C GLY A 182 11.98 3.27 -10.55
N THR A 183 12.82 4.30 -10.49
CA THR A 183 13.70 4.69 -11.61
C THR A 183 15.16 4.39 -11.31
N ALA A 184 15.99 4.24 -12.33
CA ALA A 184 17.44 4.10 -12.16
C ALA A 184 18.04 5.26 -11.34
N GLN A 185 17.54 6.48 -11.55
CA GLN A 185 18.00 7.66 -10.82
C GLN A 185 17.65 7.58 -9.32
N THR A 186 16.42 7.18 -8.98
CA THR A 186 15.98 7.09 -7.58
C THR A 186 16.69 5.96 -6.83
N ILE A 187 16.96 4.85 -7.50
CA ILE A 187 17.76 3.73 -6.96
C ILE A 187 19.22 4.20 -6.71
N ALA A 188 19.81 4.89 -7.68
CA ALA A 188 21.17 5.44 -7.52
C ALA A 188 21.25 6.47 -6.39
N GLN A 189 20.22 7.33 -6.24
CA GLN A 189 20.10 8.26 -5.13
C GLN A 189 20.07 7.53 -3.80
N GLY A 190 19.30 6.43 -3.70
CA GLY A 190 19.19 5.62 -2.48
C GLY A 190 20.53 5.10 -1.99
N ARG A 191 21.42 4.68 -2.88
CA ARG A 191 22.76 4.21 -2.53
C ARG A 191 23.56 5.26 -1.75
N GLY A 192 23.38 6.54 -2.04
CA GLY A 192 24.09 7.64 -1.36
C GLY A 192 23.76 7.77 0.12
N PHE A 193 22.61 7.27 0.56
CA PHE A 193 22.18 7.30 1.95
C PHE A 193 22.64 6.09 2.76
N LEU A 194 22.88 4.93 2.11
CA LEU A 194 23.01 3.66 2.81
C LEU A 194 24.19 3.60 3.77
N SER A 195 23.97 2.99 4.92
CA SER A 195 25.01 2.47 5.81
C SER A 195 25.73 1.27 5.18
N GLU A 196 26.77 0.76 5.85
CA GLU A 196 27.34 -0.53 5.47
C GLU A 196 26.26 -1.61 5.55
N ASP A 197 26.21 -2.49 4.54
CA ASP A 197 25.19 -3.54 4.37
C ASP A 197 23.73 -3.03 4.30
N GLY A 198 23.53 -1.74 4.08
CA GLY A 198 22.20 -1.16 3.92
C GLY A 198 21.47 -1.69 2.68
N LEU A 199 20.14 -1.58 2.68
CA LEU A 199 19.27 -2.12 1.64
C LEU A 199 18.51 -1.00 0.89
N VAL A 200 18.56 -1.02 -0.45
CA VAL A 200 17.57 -0.33 -1.29
C VAL A 200 16.44 -1.31 -1.61
N ALA A 201 15.25 -1.01 -1.13
CA ALA A 201 14.02 -1.74 -1.43
C ALA A 201 13.19 -0.99 -2.48
N VAL A 202 13.02 -1.58 -3.66
CA VAL A 202 12.30 -0.96 -4.77
C VAL A 202 10.88 -1.51 -4.81
N TYR A 203 9.92 -0.68 -4.49
CA TYR A 203 8.49 -0.97 -4.61
C TYR A 203 7.87 -0.33 -5.86
N GLY A 204 8.37 0.83 -6.25
CA GLY A 204 7.91 1.55 -7.44
C GLY A 204 8.03 0.68 -8.70
N LEU A 205 6.99 0.70 -9.54
CA LEU A 205 6.95 -0.02 -10.79
C LEU A 205 6.98 0.96 -11.95
N ARG A 206 8.10 0.97 -12.70
CA ARG A 206 8.23 1.77 -13.91
C ARG A 206 8.67 0.89 -15.09
N THR A 207 7.79 0.72 -16.04
CA THR A 207 8.06 -0.05 -17.25
C THR A 207 9.02 0.69 -18.19
N GLY A 208 9.86 -0.06 -18.91
CA GLY A 208 10.79 0.50 -19.92
C GLY A 208 12.01 1.20 -19.32
N SER A 209 12.33 0.98 -18.04
CA SER A 209 13.54 1.49 -17.41
C SER A 209 14.56 0.38 -17.22
N GLU A 210 15.81 0.67 -17.55
CA GLU A 210 16.95 -0.21 -17.29
C GLU A 210 17.81 0.39 -16.19
N LEU A 211 18.41 -0.47 -15.35
CA LEU A 211 19.30 -0.08 -14.29
C LEU A 211 20.71 -0.58 -14.60
N THR A 212 21.65 0.35 -14.74
CA THR A 212 23.08 0.02 -14.81
C THR A 212 23.74 0.43 -13.50
N LEU A 213 24.40 -0.50 -12.83
CA LEU A 213 25.13 -0.26 -11.59
C LEU A 213 26.63 -0.47 -11.82
N PRO A 214 27.49 0.42 -11.28
CA PRO A 214 28.94 0.17 -11.27
C PRO A 214 29.22 -1.02 -10.35
N LEU A 215 30.07 -1.95 -10.80
CA LEU A 215 30.44 -3.15 -10.05
C LEU A 215 31.37 -2.83 -8.85
N ALA A 216 32.09 -1.72 -8.93
CA ALA A 216 32.92 -1.25 -7.83
C ALA A 216 32.20 -0.15 -7.04
N GLY A 217 32.24 -0.25 -5.74
CA GLY A 217 31.65 0.73 -4.81
C GLY A 217 32.48 0.84 -3.52
N SER A 218 32.20 1.86 -2.75
CA SER A 218 32.88 2.10 -1.46
C SER A 218 32.24 1.38 -0.28
N ARG A 219 31.10 0.73 -0.47
CA ARG A 219 30.32 0.05 0.58
C ARG A 219 29.59 -1.16 0.02
N ASN A 220 29.39 -2.17 0.85
CA ASN A 220 28.46 -3.25 0.59
C ASN A 220 27.04 -2.74 0.71
N PHE A 221 26.13 -3.21 -0.15
CA PHE A 221 24.71 -2.90 -0.06
C PHE A 221 23.85 -3.98 -0.72
N GLY A 222 22.60 -4.05 -0.29
CA GLY A 222 21.58 -4.87 -0.92
C GLY A 222 20.69 -4.07 -1.87
N LEU A 223 20.21 -4.72 -2.93
CA LEU A 223 19.13 -4.22 -3.77
C LEU A 223 18.04 -5.28 -3.87
N ARG A 224 16.82 -4.95 -3.50
CA ARG A 224 15.68 -5.88 -3.54
C ARG A 224 14.46 -5.26 -4.17
N PHE A 225 13.93 -5.92 -5.18
CA PHE A 225 12.64 -5.56 -5.76
C PHE A 225 11.52 -6.26 -4.98
N VAL A 226 10.55 -5.48 -4.50
CA VAL A 226 9.40 -5.95 -3.70
C VAL A 226 8.07 -5.45 -4.30
N GLN A 227 8.04 -5.34 -5.61
CA GLN A 227 6.99 -4.69 -6.40
C GLN A 227 5.64 -5.43 -6.41
N TRP A 228 5.64 -6.72 -6.08
CA TRP A 228 4.43 -7.53 -6.09
C TRP A 228 4.12 -8.07 -4.70
N PRO A 229 2.86 -8.03 -4.25
CA PRO A 229 2.47 -8.60 -2.97
C PRO A 229 2.63 -10.13 -2.97
N VAL A 230 2.95 -10.68 -1.80
CA VAL A 230 2.90 -12.11 -1.53
C VAL A 230 1.66 -12.37 -0.70
N GLN A 231 0.68 -13.06 -1.26
CA GLN A 231 -0.67 -13.21 -0.69
C GLN A 231 -0.67 -13.68 0.77
N ARG A 232 0.18 -14.67 1.10
CA ARG A 232 0.30 -15.15 2.48
C ARG A 232 0.79 -14.04 3.44
N GLN A 233 1.75 -13.23 3.02
CA GLN A 233 2.27 -12.13 3.85
C GLN A 233 1.24 -11.01 3.98
N GLU A 234 0.51 -10.73 2.91
CA GLU A 234 -0.58 -9.77 2.93
C GLU A 234 -1.74 -10.25 3.82
N TYR A 235 -2.09 -11.54 3.77
CA TYR A 235 -3.07 -12.14 4.68
C TYR A 235 -2.67 -11.93 6.15
N LEU A 236 -1.41 -12.21 6.49
CA LEU A 236 -0.88 -12.05 7.85
C LEU A 236 -0.82 -10.58 8.30
N ALA A 237 -0.72 -9.64 7.38
CA ALA A 237 -0.74 -8.20 7.68
C ALA A 237 -2.12 -7.70 8.14
N HIS A 238 -3.19 -8.46 7.95
CA HIS A 238 -4.56 -8.06 8.28
C HIS A 238 -4.71 -7.72 9.76
N GLU A 239 -4.30 -8.61 10.64
CA GLU A 239 -4.47 -8.42 12.08
C GLU A 239 -3.66 -7.23 12.63
N PRO A 240 -2.35 -7.07 12.36
CA PRO A 240 -1.61 -5.89 12.82
C PRO A 240 -2.21 -4.57 12.34
N ILE A 241 -2.68 -4.51 11.09
CA ILE A 241 -3.30 -3.30 10.53
C ILE A 241 -4.65 -3.04 11.19
N THR A 242 -5.49 -4.07 11.35
CA THR A 242 -6.79 -3.95 12.06
C THR A 242 -6.60 -3.41 13.47
N GLN A 243 -5.67 -3.99 14.23
CA GLN A 243 -5.41 -3.54 15.61
C GLN A 243 -4.88 -2.10 15.64
N ALA A 244 -4.00 -1.72 14.71
CA ALA A 244 -3.49 -0.35 14.65
C ALA A 244 -4.60 0.68 14.39
N ILE A 245 -5.54 0.37 13.50
CA ILE A 245 -6.70 1.21 13.19
C ILE A 245 -7.60 1.32 14.43
N LEU A 246 -7.97 0.21 15.04
CA LEU A 246 -8.87 0.18 16.21
C LEU A 246 -8.30 0.86 17.44
N HIS A 247 -6.99 0.84 17.61
CA HIS A 247 -6.32 1.54 18.72
C HIS A 247 -6.14 3.06 18.46
N GLY A 248 -6.42 3.54 17.26
CA GLY A 248 -6.39 4.97 16.92
C GLY A 248 -5.02 5.64 17.05
N LYS A 249 -3.91 4.86 17.03
CA LYS A 249 -2.56 5.43 17.15
C LYS A 249 -2.12 6.25 15.95
N LEU A 250 -2.63 5.90 14.78
CA LEU A 250 -2.41 6.55 13.50
C LEU A 250 -3.75 6.58 12.77
N ASP A 251 -4.10 7.73 12.23
CA ASP A 251 -5.35 7.89 11.50
C ASP A 251 -5.16 7.58 10.01
N PRO A 252 -5.68 6.44 9.50
CA PRO A 252 -5.56 6.10 8.09
C PRO A 252 -6.42 6.98 7.19
N GLU A 253 -7.44 7.67 7.71
CA GLU A 253 -8.26 8.60 6.93
C GLU A 253 -7.45 9.77 6.36
N LEU A 254 -6.32 10.12 6.98
CA LEU A 254 -5.38 11.09 6.43
C LEU A 254 -4.89 10.74 5.01
N LEU A 255 -4.96 9.47 4.62
CA LEU A 255 -4.63 9.02 3.27
C LEU A 255 -5.72 9.36 2.25
N ILE A 256 -6.98 9.46 2.66
CA ILE A 256 -8.11 9.79 1.78
C ILE A 256 -8.11 11.30 1.55
N SER A 257 -8.03 11.71 0.30
CA SER A 257 -8.05 13.12 -0.06
C SER A 257 -9.35 13.56 -0.75
N HIS A 258 -10.02 12.63 -1.43
CA HIS A 258 -11.21 12.93 -2.21
C HIS A 258 -12.23 11.80 -2.12
N ARG A 259 -13.51 12.18 -2.21
CA ARG A 259 -14.65 11.28 -2.16
C ARG A 259 -15.62 11.67 -3.27
N TYR A 260 -16.04 10.70 -4.08
CA TYR A 260 -16.99 10.93 -5.18
C TYR A 260 -18.00 9.78 -5.26
N PRO A 261 -19.23 10.05 -5.68
CA PRO A 261 -20.13 8.98 -6.09
C PRO A 261 -19.58 8.31 -7.36
N LEU A 262 -19.94 7.05 -7.59
CA LEU A 262 -19.49 6.33 -8.79
C LEU A 262 -19.87 7.06 -10.09
N SER A 263 -21.01 7.76 -10.11
CA SER A 263 -21.43 8.59 -11.25
C SER A 263 -20.44 9.69 -11.61
N ALA A 264 -19.65 10.17 -10.65
CA ALA A 264 -18.61 11.20 -10.83
C ALA A 264 -17.18 10.61 -10.88
N PHE A 265 -17.03 9.32 -11.20
CA PHE A 265 -15.71 8.66 -11.23
C PHE A 265 -14.68 9.40 -12.10
N ALA A 266 -15.14 10.01 -13.21
CA ALA A 266 -14.27 10.74 -14.12
C ALA A 266 -13.58 11.94 -13.45
N GLU A 267 -14.27 12.61 -12.52
CA GLU A 267 -13.70 13.71 -11.74
C GLU A 267 -12.61 13.20 -10.80
N GLY A 268 -12.84 12.07 -10.13
CA GLY A 268 -11.86 11.42 -9.28
C GLY A 268 -10.59 11.02 -10.05
N PHE A 269 -10.73 10.45 -11.24
CA PHE A 269 -9.60 10.13 -12.12
C PHE A 269 -8.86 11.38 -12.58
N GLU A 270 -9.55 12.48 -12.84
CA GLU A 270 -8.94 13.75 -13.21
C GLU A 270 -8.09 14.34 -12.07
N GLN A 271 -8.53 14.24 -10.81
CA GLN A 271 -7.73 14.63 -9.65
C GLN A 271 -6.42 13.81 -9.56
N ILE A 272 -6.51 12.51 -9.80
CA ILE A 272 -5.32 11.63 -9.83
C ILE A 272 -4.39 12.03 -10.99
N ARG A 273 -4.94 12.27 -12.19
CA ARG A 273 -4.18 12.67 -13.37
C ARG A 273 -3.44 13.99 -13.15
N LYS A 274 -4.08 14.95 -12.48
CA LYS A 274 -3.48 16.23 -12.09
C LYS A 274 -2.52 16.14 -10.91
N ARG A 275 -2.37 14.96 -10.30
CA ARG A 275 -1.57 14.74 -9.08
C ARG A 275 -2.05 15.60 -7.89
N GLN A 276 -3.35 15.87 -7.82
CA GLN A 276 -4.01 16.62 -6.76
C GLN A 276 -4.65 15.71 -5.71
N ALA A 277 -4.71 14.40 -5.98
CA ALA A 277 -5.26 13.42 -5.06
C ALA A 277 -4.19 12.47 -4.53
N ARG A 278 -4.26 12.16 -3.23
CA ARG A 278 -3.56 11.04 -2.60
C ARG A 278 -4.29 9.73 -2.84
N LYS A 279 -5.52 9.66 -2.36
CA LYS A 279 -6.43 8.53 -2.53
C LYS A 279 -7.83 9.06 -2.79
N VAL A 280 -8.48 8.49 -3.79
CA VAL A 280 -9.87 8.77 -4.12
C VAL A 280 -10.72 7.57 -3.73
N VAL A 281 -11.77 7.80 -2.95
CA VAL A 281 -12.79 6.80 -2.63
C VAL A 281 -14.00 7.06 -3.50
N LEU A 282 -14.54 6.01 -4.12
CA LEU A 282 -15.76 6.04 -4.89
C LEU A 282 -16.88 5.33 -4.12
N TYR A 283 -17.99 6.00 -3.92
CA TYR A 283 -19.20 5.39 -3.35
C TYR A 283 -20.05 4.77 -4.43
N MET A 284 -20.43 3.53 -4.26
CA MET A 284 -21.26 2.80 -5.24
C MET A 284 -22.73 3.23 -5.18
N HIS A 285 -23.18 3.71 -4.03
CA HIS A 285 -24.52 4.26 -3.82
C HIS A 285 -24.39 5.73 -3.41
N GLU A 286 -25.35 6.56 -3.79
CA GLU A 286 -25.50 7.89 -3.19
C GLU A 286 -25.71 7.69 -1.68
N GLU A 287 -25.06 8.50 -0.84
CA GLU A 287 -25.29 8.42 0.59
C GLU A 287 -26.80 8.56 0.88
N PRO A 288 -27.34 7.77 1.82
CA PRO A 288 -28.74 7.86 2.18
C PRO A 288 -29.09 9.21 2.83
#